data_83e6d447a1af0d55199a7f68bf333257
#
_entry.id   83e6d447a1af0d55199a7f68bf333257
#
_cell.length_a   1.000
_cell.length_b   1.000
_cell.length_c   1.000
_cell.angle_alpha   90.00
_cell.angle_beta   90.00
_cell.angle_gamma   90.00
#
_symmetry.space_group_name_H-M   'P 1'
#
loop_
_entity.id
_entity.type
_entity.pdbx_description
1 polymer ?
#
loop_
_entity_poly.entity_id
_entity_poly.type
_entity_poly.pdbx_seq_one_letter_code
_entity_poly.pdbx_strand_id
1 'polypeptide(L)'
;ALIQMMSVDEYSHSRCMLHKFLGGERDEKGLSFVSDDFFEKNRIMWGKGQAAKGIDTKEKRVLMEDGYQPYEKLLIATGSVYGIPPIPGFRTAANVFGFRDLSDAQKMDAAIRELDAKHVFIVGSGLVGLDVAYALMERGVKVTIAEMATRVLPLQTDEVSAKAYQELFEKAGARFKLGIGASDSVVDERNRITAVKLSNGEEVPCDFVVCAAGVRPNVAFLEGSGIRTGRGIEVDEYMRTSEPDVF
;
A
#
# COMPACT_ATOMS: atom_id res chain seq x y z
N ALA A 1 -27.26 -5.71 18.59
CA ALA A 1 -26.40 -4.56 18.25
C ALA A 1 -26.45 -4.33 16.74
N LEU A 2 -26.46 -3.08 16.32
CA LEU A 2 -26.29 -2.70 14.93
C LEU A 2 -24.79 -2.46 14.70
N ILE A 3 -24.21 -3.15 13.70
CA ILE A 3 -22.84 -2.91 13.30
C ILE A 3 -22.88 -2.04 12.04
N GLN A 4 -22.24 -0.88 12.11
CA GLN A 4 -22.03 -0.03 10.97
C GLN A 4 -20.54 0.03 10.63
N MET A 5 -20.19 -0.37 9.42
CA MET A 5 -18.82 -0.32 8.90
C MET A 5 -18.72 0.83 7.91
N MET A 6 -17.72 1.69 8.09
CA MET A 6 -17.38 2.76 7.16
C MET A 6 -16.05 2.41 6.52
N SER A 7 -15.94 2.53 5.21
CA SER A 7 -14.72 2.21 4.49
C SER A 7 -14.56 3.09 3.26
N VAL A 8 -13.33 3.45 2.94
CA VAL A 8 -12.96 4.07 1.65
C VAL A 8 -13.12 3.09 0.49
N ASP A 9 -13.08 1.79 0.78
CA ASP A 9 -13.24 0.75 -0.22
C ASP A 9 -14.71 0.58 -0.60
N GLU A 10 -14.98 0.36 -1.87
CA GLU A 10 -16.31 0.03 -2.40
C GLU A 10 -16.57 -1.48 -2.45
N TYR A 11 -15.49 -2.27 -2.37
CA TYR A 11 -15.51 -3.73 -2.43
C TYR A 11 -14.68 -4.33 -1.30
N SER A 12 -15.14 -5.47 -0.74
CA SER A 12 -14.29 -6.26 0.15
C SER A 12 -13.22 -6.96 -0.70
N HIS A 13 -11.97 -6.71 -0.39
CA HIS A 13 -10.86 -7.34 -1.11
C HIS A 13 -9.72 -7.72 -0.17
N SER A 14 -9.06 -8.81 -0.50
CA SER A 14 -7.85 -9.24 0.21
C SER A 14 -6.65 -8.45 -0.30
N ARG A 15 -6.06 -7.62 0.57
CA ARG A 15 -4.84 -6.88 0.23
C ARG A 15 -3.66 -7.80 -0.13
N CYS A 16 -3.60 -8.98 0.49
CA CYS A 16 -2.58 -9.98 0.17
C CYS A 16 -2.72 -10.58 -1.24
N MET A 17 -3.85 -10.38 -1.90
CA MET A 17 -4.14 -10.94 -3.22
C MET A 17 -4.13 -9.89 -4.34
N LEU A 18 -3.83 -8.61 -4.04
CA LEU A 18 -3.80 -7.53 -5.03
C LEU A 18 -2.84 -7.80 -6.18
N HIS A 19 -1.72 -8.49 -5.91
CA HIS A 19 -0.77 -8.89 -6.95
C HIS A 19 -1.40 -9.83 -8.00
N LYS A 20 -2.41 -10.63 -7.61
CA LYS A 20 -3.14 -11.51 -8.55
C LYS A 20 -4.01 -10.71 -9.52
N PHE A 21 -4.57 -9.59 -9.05
CA PHE A 21 -5.27 -8.65 -9.94
C PHE A 21 -4.27 -7.97 -10.88
N LEU A 22 -3.19 -7.42 -10.33
CA LEU A 22 -2.17 -6.73 -11.14
C LEU A 22 -1.54 -7.64 -12.19
N GLY A 23 -1.30 -8.92 -11.85
CA GLY A 23 -0.78 -9.95 -12.76
C GLY A 23 -1.81 -10.46 -13.79
N GLY A 24 -3.09 -10.07 -13.66
CA GLY A 24 -4.17 -10.52 -14.55
C GLY A 24 -4.71 -11.91 -14.26
N GLU A 25 -4.35 -12.52 -13.12
CA GLU A 25 -4.83 -13.85 -12.71
C GLU A 25 -6.26 -13.81 -12.12
N ARG A 26 -6.66 -12.67 -11.56
CA ARG A 26 -7.99 -12.46 -10.97
C ARG A 26 -8.56 -11.10 -11.36
N ASP A 27 -9.88 -11.05 -11.49
CA ASP A 27 -10.63 -9.81 -11.55
C ASP A 27 -10.92 -9.26 -10.14
N GLU A 28 -11.56 -8.10 -10.05
CA GLU A 28 -11.89 -7.45 -8.78
C GLU A 28 -12.79 -8.33 -7.88
N LYS A 29 -13.74 -9.05 -8.46
CA LYS A 29 -14.64 -9.96 -7.73
C LYS A 29 -13.87 -11.13 -7.14
N GLY A 30 -12.89 -11.66 -7.87
CA GLY A 30 -12.01 -12.73 -7.42
C GLY A 30 -11.08 -12.35 -6.26
N LEU A 31 -11.01 -11.08 -5.89
CA LEU A 31 -10.28 -10.60 -4.72
C LEU A 31 -11.10 -10.64 -3.43
N SER A 32 -12.44 -10.77 -3.51
CA SER A 32 -13.27 -10.83 -2.31
C SER A 32 -12.91 -12.03 -1.44
N PHE A 33 -12.84 -11.82 -0.13
CA PHE A 33 -12.59 -12.87 0.86
C PHE A 33 -13.84 -13.22 1.69
N VAL A 34 -14.98 -12.61 1.33
CA VAL A 34 -16.29 -12.89 1.93
C VAL A 34 -17.31 -13.21 0.84
N SER A 35 -18.38 -13.93 1.19
CA SER A 35 -19.50 -14.17 0.28
C SER A 35 -20.29 -12.89 0.04
N ASP A 36 -21.01 -12.82 -1.09
CA ASP A 36 -21.81 -11.64 -1.48
C ASP A 36 -22.85 -11.25 -0.43
N ASP A 37 -23.40 -12.23 0.29
CA ASP A 37 -24.41 -12.07 1.33
C ASP A 37 -23.84 -11.87 2.75
N PHE A 38 -22.52 -11.79 2.90
CA PHE A 38 -21.84 -11.72 4.22
C PHE A 38 -22.36 -10.57 5.08
N PHE A 39 -22.44 -9.38 4.53
CA PHE A 39 -22.84 -8.17 5.26
C PHE A 39 -24.29 -8.25 5.70
N GLU A 40 -25.17 -8.71 4.82
CA GLU A 40 -26.61 -8.90 5.11
C GLU A 40 -26.82 -9.98 6.18
N LYS A 41 -26.22 -11.16 6.03
CA LYS A 41 -26.32 -12.25 7.00
C LYS A 41 -25.84 -11.85 8.39
N ASN A 42 -24.81 -11.01 8.46
CA ASN A 42 -24.24 -10.55 9.73
C ASN A 42 -24.86 -9.24 10.22
N ARG A 43 -25.88 -8.70 9.54
CA ARG A 43 -26.54 -7.44 9.88
C ARG A 43 -25.55 -6.27 10.01
N ILE A 44 -24.61 -6.20 9.05
CA ILE A 44 -23.62 -5.13 8.95
C ILE A 44 -24.10 -4.14 7.89
N MET A 45 -24.29 -2.89 8.27
CA MET A 45 -24.49 -1.80 7.33
C MET A 45 -23.14 -1.28 6.86
N TRP A 46 -22.87 -1.38 5.58
CA TRP A 46 -21.60 -0.91 5.02
C TRP A 46 -21.76 0.41 4.26
N GLY A 47 -21.20 1.49 4.81
CA GLY A 47 -21.01 2.77 4.13
C GLY A 47 -19.76 2.72 3.26
N LYS A 48 -19.96 2.42 1.99
CA LYS A 48 -18.90 2.28 0.97
C LYS A 48 -18.41 3.63 0.49
N GLY A 49 -17.13 3.72 0.12
CA GLY A 49 -16.51 4.94 -0.41
C GLY A 49 -16.45 6.10 0.59
N GLN A 50 -16.65 5.85 1.88
CA GLN A 50 -16.74 6.89 2.90
C GLN A 50 -15.48 6.93 3.77
N ALA A 51 -14.78 8.05 3.73
CA ALA A 51 -13.59 8.30 4.53
C ALA A 51 -13.94 9.01 5.84
N ALA A 52 -13.44 8.49 6.97
CA ALA A 52 -13.42 9.25 8.20
C ALA A 52 -12.44 10.43 8.08
N LYS A 53 -12.90 11.64 8.39
CA LYS A 53 -12.12 12.88 8.37
C LYS A 53 -11.68 13.33 9.77
N GLY A 54 -12.34 12.81 10.80
CA GLY A 54 -12.05 13.10 12.19
C GLY A 54 -12.94 12.31 13.15
N ILE A 55 -12.68 12.46 14.42
CA ILE A 55 -13.52 11.87 15.49
C ILE A 55 -13.74 12.94 16.55
N ASP A 56 -15.01 13.19 16.85
CA ASP A 56 -15.45 13.94 18.03
C ASP A 56 -15.78 12.93 19.15
N THR A 57 -14.83 12.71 20.04
CA THR A 57 -14.99 11.75 21.14
C THR A 57 -15.96 12.21 22.21
N LYS A 58 -16.18 13.53 22.37
CA LYS A 58 -17.12 14.09 23.34
C LYS A 58 -18.56 13.87 22.92
N GLU A 59 -18.86 14.13 21.66
CA GLU A 59 -20.18 13.93 21.08
C GLU A 59 -20.39 12.52 20.53
N LYS A 60 -19.37 11.66 20.61
CA LYS A 60 -19.35 10.30 20.07
C LYS A 60 -19.77 10.24 18.59
N ARG A 61 -19.03 10.96 17.74
CA ARG A 61 -19.30 11.07 16.29
C ARG A 61 -18.04 10.82 15.47
N VAL A 62 -18.17 10.05 14.41
CA VAL A 62 -17.18 9.99 13.33
C VAL A 62 -17.53 11.06 12.30
N LEU A 63 -16.63 11.97 12.04
CA LEU A 63 -16.81 13.05 11.06
C LEU A 63 -16.44 12.55 9.66
N MET A 64 -17.26 12.90 8.67
CA MET A 64 -17.10 12.53 7.27
C MET A 64 -17.20 13.77 6.37
N GLU A 65 -17.06 13.61 5.06
CA GLU A 65 -17.19 14.74 4.12
C GLU A 65 -18.57 15.39 4.24
N ASP A 66 -19.65 14.57 4.23
CA ASP A 66 -21.02 15.02 4.23
C ASP A 66 -21.73 14.68 5.56
N GLY A 67 -21.20 15.20 6.66
CA GLY A 67 -21.86 15.07 7.96
C GLY A 67 -21.11 14.18 8.96
N TYR A 68 -21.87 13.43 9.76
CA TYR A 68 -21.27 12.59 10.80
C TYR A 68 -22.07 11.30 11.04
N GLN A 69 -21.39 10.29 11.59
CA GLN A 69 -21.99 9.04 12.06
C GLN A 69 -21.84 8.94 13.57
N PRO A 70 -22.95 8.89 14.35
CA PRO A 70 -22.89 8.68 15.80
C PRO A 70 -22.53 7.21 16.11
N TYR A 71 -21.91 7.00 17.26
CA TYR A 71 -21.57 5.67 17.76
C TYR A 71 -21.79 5.53 19.28
N GLU A 72 -22.07 4.32 19.73
CA GLU A 72 -21.99 3.95 21.15
C GLU A 72 -20.59 3.43 21.48
N LYS A 73 -20.05 2.59 20.60
CA LYS A 73 -18.67 2.08 20.63
C LYS A 73 -18.06 2.17 19.24
N LEU A 74 -16.80 2.57 19.18
CA LEU A 74 -16.06 2.76 17.95
C LEU A 74 -14.85 1.82 17.88
N LEU A 75 -14.71 1.06 16.80
CA LEU A 75 -13.50 0.33 16.44
C LEU A 75 -12.80 1.07 15.29
N ILE A 76 -11.55 1.47 15.52
CA ILE A 76 -10.71 2.12 14.51
C ILE A 76 -9.81 1.07 13.87
N ALA A 77 -10.14 0.68 12.66
CA ALA A 77 -9.38 -0.30 11.87
C ALA A 77 -8.93 0.27 10.52
N THR A 78 -8.47 1.53 10.53
CA THR A 78 -8.14 2.31 9.31
C THR A 78 -6.83 1.89 8.63
N GLY A 79 -6.13 0.92 9.19
CA GLY A 79 -4.94 0.34 8.59
C GLY A 79 -3.77 1.32 8.45
N SER A 80 -3.13 1.32 7.30
CA SER A 80 -1.91 2.10 7.03
C SER A 80 -1.89 2.60 5.59
N VAL A 81 -1.06 3.61 5.35
CA VAL A 81 -0.76 4.13 4.01
C VAL A 81 0.68 3.80 3.65
N TYR A 82 0.97 3.60 2.37
CA TYR A 82 2.35 3.39 1.92
C TYR A 82 3.17 4.67 2.07
N GLY A 83 4.46 4.50 2.31
CA GLY A 83 5.41 5.59 2.37
C GLY A 83 6.06 5.84 1.01
N ILE A 84 6.06 7.10 0.56
CA ILE A 84 6.91 7.52 -0.55
C ILE A 84 8.17 8.14 0.06
N PRO A 85 9.36 7.55 -0.18
CA PRO A 85 10.60 8.08 0.36
C PRO A 85 10.86 9.51 -0.15
N PRO A 86 11.63 10.33 0.61
CA PRO A 86 11.89 11.72 0.25
C PRO A 86 13.01 11.85 -0.80
N ILE A 87 12.86 11.10 -1.89
CA ILE A 87 13.75 11.16 -3.05
C ILE A 87 13.22 12.23 -4.01
N PRO A 88 14.06 13.10 -4.55
CA PRO A 88 13.65 14.10 -5.53
C PRO A 88 12.82 13.49 -6.67
N GLY A 89 11.71 14.12 -7.02
CA GLY A 89 10.77 13.65 -8.04
C GLY A 89 9.74 12.63 -7.56
N PHE A 90 10.02 11.79 -6.57
CA PHE A 90 9.14 10.68 -6.19
C PHE A 90 7.77 11.12 -5.65
N ARG A 91 7.70 12.27 -4.98
CA ARG A 91 6.44 12.78 -4.41
C ARG A 91 5.64 13.66 -5.36
N THR A 92 6.23 14.03 -6.48
CA THR A 92 5.65 15.00 -7.42
C THR A 92 5.39 14.42 -8.80
N ALA A 93 6.13 13.40 -9.21
CA ALA A 93 5.96 12.81 -10.53
C ALA A 93 4.66 12.01 -10.64
N ALA A 94 4.06 12.03 -11.83
CA ALA A 94 2.77 11.43 -12.11
C ALA A 94 2.78 9.90 -12.20
N ASN A 95 3.97 9.29 -12.39
CA ASN A 95 4.16 7.85 -12.58
C ASN A 95 4.88 7.18 -11.40
N VAL A 96 4.60 7.62 -10.18
CA VAL A 96 5.07 6.98 -8.94
C VAL A 96 3.88 6.43 -8.17
N PHE A 97 3.92 5.16 -7.89
CA PHE A 97 2.82 4.43 -7.27
C PHE A 97 3.24 3.79 -5.95
N GLY A 98 2.30 3.64 -5.03
CA GLY A 98 2.36 2.66 -3.96
C GLY A 98 1.58 1.41 -4.35
N PHE A 99 1.55 0.42 -3.46
CA PHE A 99 0.76 -0.79 -3.65
C PHE A 99 0.16 -1.24 -2.32
N ARG A 100 -1.06 -0.76 -2.05
CA ARG A 100 -1.72 -1.01 -0.77
C ARG A 100 -3.17 -1.41 -0.92
N ASP A 101 -3.91 -0.73 -1.79
CA ASP A 101 -5.34 -0.88 -1.97
C ASP A 101 -5.67 -1.22 -3.43
N LEU A 102 -6.90 -1.65 -3.70
CA LEU A 102 -7.34 -2.01 -5.04
C LEU A 102 -7.17 -0.84 -6.02
N SER A 103 -7.44 0.39 -5.57
CA SER A 103 -7.24 1.58 -6.39
C SER A 103 -5.79 1.80 -6.82
N ASP A 104 -4.81 1.40 -6.01
CA ASP A 104 -3.40 1.44 -6.40
C ASP A 104 -3.11 0.43 -7.50
N ALA A 105 -3.62 -0.80 -7.36
CA ALA A 105 -3.47 -1.85 -8.37
C ALA A 105 -4.13 -1.45 -9.70
N GLN A 106 -5.32 -0.84 -9.66
CA GLN A 106 -6.01 -0.31 -10.84
C GLN A 106 -5.23 0.80 -11.55
N LYS A 107 -4.66 1.76 -10.79
CA LYS A 107 -3.80 2.82 -11.34
C LYS A 107 -2.55 2.26 -12.00
N MET A 108 -1.90 1.27 -11.37
CA MET A 108 -0.74 0.60 -11.95
C MET A 108 -1.11 -0.20 -13.20
N ASP A 109 -2.24 -0.90 -13.21
CA ASP A 109 -2.74 -1.60 -14.37
C ASP A 109 -3.01 -0.65 -15.55
N ALA A 110 -3.62 0.51 -15.27
CA ALA A 110 -3.79 1.57 -16.27
C ALA A 110 -2.44 2.08 -16.79
N ALA A 111 -1.49 2.38 -15.89
CA ALA A 111 -0.16 2.86 -16.27
C ALA A 111 0.61 1.85 -17.14
N ILE A 112 0.51 0.55 -16.85
CA ILE A 112 1.14 -0.49 -17.69
C ILE A 112 0.64 -0.40 -19.11
N ARG A 113 -0.66 -0.21 -19.31
CA ARG A 113 -1.29 -0.12 -20.64
C ARG A 113 -1.01 1.21 -21.34
N GLU A 114 -1.21 2.33 -20.64
CA GLU A 114 -1.10 3.68 -21.20
C GLU A 114 0.34 4.05 -21.56
N LEU A 115 1.32 3.60 -20.79
CA LEU A 115 2.73 3.84 -21.02
C LEU A 115 3.38 2.76 -21.91
N ASP A 116 2.65 1.69 -22.26
CA ASP A 116 3.21 0.47 -22.87
C ASP A 116 4.47 0.01 -22.11
N ALA A 117 4.35 -0.03 -20.77
CA ALA A 117 5.47 -0.14 -19.85
C ALA A 117 6.28 -1.43 -20.08
N LYS A 118 7.57 -1.29 -20.27
CA LYS A 118 8.53 -2.40 -20.51
C LYS A 118 9.47 -2.62 -19.33
N HIS A 119 9.71 -1.59 -18.52
CA HIS A 119 10.63 -1.65 -17.39
C HIS A 119 10.14 -0.82 -16.20
N VAL A 120 10.00 -1.45 -15.05
CA VAL A 120 9.54 -0.82 -13.81
C VAL A 120 10.64 -0.87 -12.75
N PHE A 121 10.81 0.25 -12.05
CA PHE A 121 11.71 0.34 -10.92
C PHE A 121 10.92 0.20 -9.61
N ILE A 122 11.37 -0.71 -8.74
CA ILE A 122 10.72 -0.97 -7.44
C ILE A 122 11.68 -0.60 -6.32
N VAL A 123 11.21 0.20 -5.36
CA VAL A 123 11.94 0.57 -4.15
C VAL A 123 11.49 -0.29 -2.99
N GLY A 124 12.38 -1.17 -2.53
CA GLY A 124 12.14 -2.12 -1.45
C GLY A 124 11.86 -3.54 -1.92
N SER A 125 12.57 -4.51 -1.33
CA SER A 125 12.47 -5.95 -1.60
C SER A 125 11.76 -6.72 -0.48
N GLY A 126 10.89 -6.05 0.27
CA GLY A 126 9.98 -6.69 1.22
C GLY A 126 8.85 -7.44 0.49
N LEU A 127 7.91 -8.03 1.26
CA LEU A 127 6.80 -8.83 0.70
C LEU A 127 6.06 -8.09 -0.41
N VAL A 128 5.66 -6.84 -0.18
CA VAL A 128 4.91 -6.05 -1.18
C VAL A 128 5.73 -5.81 -2.45
N GLY A 129 7.03 -5.50 -2.31
CA GLY A 129 7.90 -5.27 -3.47
C GLY A 129 8.06 -6.53 -4.34
N LEU A 130 8.20 -7.70 -3.71
CA LEU A 130 8.28 -8.97 -4.42
C LEU A 130 6.94 -9.40 -5.04
N ASP A 131 5.82 -9.16 -4.35
CA ASP A 131 4.48 -9.41 -4.90
C ASP A 131 4.23 -8.58 -6.18
N VAL A 132 4.60 -7.29 -6.15
CA VAL A 132 4.51 -6.42 -7.33
C VAL A 132 5.46 -6.88 -8.44
N ALA A 133 6.70 -7.23 -8.08
CA ALA A 133 7.67 -7.73 -9.05
C ALA A 133 7.16 -8.98 -9.78
N TYR A 134 6.64 -9.94 -9.02
CA TYR A 134 6.02 -11.14 -9.56
C TYR A 134 4.89 -10.80 -10.54
N ALA A 135 3.93 -9.98 -10.11
CA ALA A 135 2.79 -9.59 -10.95
C ALA A 135 3.19 -8.89 -12.26
N LEU A 136 4.20 -8.01 -12.20
CA LEU A 136 4.71 -7.32 -13.38
C LEU A 136 5.43 -8.28 -14.34
N MET A 137 6.23 -9.21 -13.82
CA MET A 137 6.93 -10.21 -14.63
C MET A 137 5.96 -11.17 -15.33
N GLU A 138 4.87 -11.59 -14.68
CA GLU A 138 3.78 -12.37 -15.31
C GLU A 138 3.17 -11.65 -16.53
N ARG A 139 3.26 -10.33 -16.56
CA ARG A 139 2.82 -9.49 -17.70
C ARG A 139 3.94 -9.19 -18.69
N GLY A 140 5.10 -9.80 -18.54
CA GLY A 140 6.25 -9.58 -19.43
C GLY A 140 6.98 -8.26 -19.19
N VAL A 141 6.70 -7.54 -18.10
CA VAL A 141 7.37 -6.29 -17.74
C VAL A 141 8.67 -6.61 -16.99
N LYS A 142 9.78 -6.02 -17.42
CA LYS A 142 11.07 -6.14 -16.73
C LYS A 142 11.03 -5.36 -15.42
N VAL A 143 11.67 -5.88 -14.38
CA VAL A 143 11.74 -5.22 -13.08
C VAL A 143 13.18 -5.06 -12.60
N THR A 144 13.47 -3.89 -12.01
CA THR A 144 14.68 -3.67 -11.22
C THR A 144 14.26 -3.26 -9.81
N ILE A 145 14.74 -3.98 -8.82
CA ILE A 145 14.37 -3.80 -7.41
C ILE A 145 15.60 -3.28 -6.65
N ALA A 146 15.52 -2.08 -6.08
CA ALA A 146 16.55 -1.53 -5.20
C ALA A 146 16.17 -1.76 -3.74
N GLU A 147 17.14 -2.22 -2.94
CA GLU A 147 17.00 -2.49 -1.52
C GLU A 147 18.23 -1.99 -0.76
N MET A 148 18.03 -1.20 0.29
CA MET A 148 19.12 -0.67 1.10
C MET A 148 19.81 -1.76 1.94
N ALA A 149 19.07 -2.81 2.33
CA ALA A 149 19.67 -3.97 2.96
C ALA A 149 20.45 -4.82 1.95
N THR A 150 21.34 -5.65 2.46
CA THR A 150 22.21 -6.52 1.64
C THR A 150 21.53 -7.80 1.14
N ARG A 151 20.24 -8.00 1.48
CA ARG A 151 19.45 -9.17 1.08
C ARG A 151 17.99 -8.82 0.87
N VAL A 152 17.31 -9.64 0.11
CA VAL A 152 15.84 -9.57 -0.06
C VAL A 152 15.13 -10.00 1.24
N LEU A 153 13.89 -9.56 1.44
CA LEU A 153 13.07 -9.89 2.62
C LEU A 153 13.83 -9.72 3.95
N PRO A 154 14.55 -8.61 4.18
CA PRO A 154 15.52 -8.49 5.26
C PRO A 154 14.90 -8.63 6.67
N LEU A 155 13.60 -8.34 6.80
CA LEU A 155 12.85 -8.43 8.06
C LEU A 155 12.10 -9.75 8.24
N GLN A 156 11.95 -10.55 7.18
CA GLN A 156 11.08 -11.73 7.17
C GLN A 156 11.86 -13.05 7.12
N THR A 157 13.07 -13.02 6.59
CA THR A 157 13.83 -14.24 6.34
C THR A 157 15.27 -14.14 6.85
N ASP A 158 15.88 -15.31 7.08
CA ASP A 158 17.33 -15.45 7.26
C ASP A 158 18.09 -15.33 5.92
N GLU A 159 19.41 -15.40 5.96
CA GLU A 159 20.26 -15.23 4.77
C GLU A 159 20.08 -16.37 3.76
N VAL A 160 19.89 -17.61 4.23
CA VAL A 160 19.74 -18.79 3.36
C VAL A 160 18.44 -18.72 2.59
N SER A 161 17.34 -18.44 3.28
CA SER A 161 16.02 -18.26 2.67
C SER A 161 15.98 -17.05 1.75
N ALA A 162 16.56 -15.91 2.16
CA ALA A 162 16.67 -14.72 1.33
C ALA A 162 17.37 -14.99 0.01
N LYS A 163 18.50 -15.71 0.05
CA LYS A 163 19.25 -16.10 -1.16
C LYS A 163 18.43 -16.96 -2.10
N ALA A 164 17.72 -17.96 -1.56
CA ALA A 164 16.86 -18.82 -2.36
C ALA A 164 15.74 -18.02 -3.08
N TYR A 165 15.09 -17.08 -2.39
CA TYR A 165 14.12 -16.17 -2.99
C TYR A 165 14.76 -15.29 -4.06
N GLN A 166 15.91 -14.69 -3.80
CA GLN A 166 16.63 -13.87 -4.77
C GLN A 166 16.93 -14.65 -6.06
N GLU A 167 17.53 -15.84 -5.94
CA GLU A 167 17.87 -16.69 -7.09
C GLU A 167 16.63 -17.10 -7.90
N LEU A 168 15.47 -17.34 -7.23
CA LEU A 168 14.22 -17.66 -7.90
C LEU A 168 13.74 -16.49 -8.77
N PHE A 169 13.74 -15.27 -8.21
CA PHE A 169 13.33 -14.08 -8.95
C PHE A 169 14.32 -13.70 -10.06
N GLU A 170 15.63 -13.85 -9.83
CA GLU A 170 16.65 -13.62 -10.87
C GLU A 170 16.51 -14.58 -12.04
N LYS A 171 16.23 -15.86 -11.78
CA LYS A 171 15.92 -16.84 -12.84
C LYS A 171 14.68 -16.46 -13.63
N ALA A 172 13.70 -15.82 -12.99
CA ALA A 172 12.51 -15.30 -13.65
C ALA A 172 12.74 -13.97 -14.39
N GLY A 173 13.93 -13.35 -14.26
CA GLY A 173 14.33 -12.15 -14.98
C GLY A 173 14.35 -10.86 -14.18
N ALA A 174 14.10 -10.90 -12.88
CA ALA A 174 14.25 -9.74 -12.01
C ALA A 174 15.72 -9.34 -11.85
N ARG A 175 15.96 -8.03 -11.66
CA ARG A 175 17.29 -7.49 -11.34
C ARG A 175 17.26 -6.88 -9.96
N PHE A 176 18.17 -7.30 -9.10
CA PHE A 176 18.33 -6.73 -7.75
C PHE A 176 19.53 -5.78 -7.67
N LYS A 177 19.34 -4.67 -6.94
CA LYS A 177 20.34 -3.72 -6.51
C LYS A 177 20.31 -3.70 -4.98
N LEU A 178 21.06 -4.62 -4.36
CA LEU A 178 21.11 -4.82 -2.91
C LEU A 178 22.21 -3.98 -2.29
N GLY A 179 22.02 -3.51 -1.04
CA GLY A 179 22.93 -2.60 -0.35
C GLY A 179 22.98 -1.20 -0.96
N ILE A 180 22.04 -0.86 -1.83
CA ILE A 180 22.05 0.38 -2.62
C ILE A 180 20.64 0.98 -2.61
N GLY A 181 20.53 2.27 -2.23
CA GLY A 181 19.27 3.02 -2.27
C GLY A 181 19.14 3.88 -3.52
N ALA A 182 17.90 4.23 -3.86
CA ALA A 182 17.61 5.31 -4.79
C ALA A 182 17.95 6.65 -4.13
N SER A 183 18.61 7.56 -4.83
CA SER A 183 19.08 8.85 -4.32
C SER A 183 18.46 10.06 -5.05
N ASP A 184 18.08 9.89 -6.32
CA ASP A 184 17.54 10.95 -7.16
C ASP A 184 16.72 10.34 -8.31
N SER A 185 16.07 11.16 -9.14
CA SER A 185 15.38 10.72 -10.34
C SER A 185 15.54 11.71 -11.50
N VAL A 186 15.39 11.21 -12.72
CA VAL A 186 15.31 12.02 -13.93
C VAL A 186 13.83 12.15 -14.28
N VAL A 187 13.36 13.39 -14.39
CA VAL A 187 11.95 13.71 -14.66
C VAL A 187 11.83 14.39 -16.02
N ASP A 188 10.88 13.97 -16.85
CA ASP A 188 10.61 14.56 -18.18
C ASP A 188 9.72 15.81 -18.08
N GLU A 189 9.49 16.47 -19.21
CA GLU A 189 8.63 17.68 -19.32
C GLU A 189 7.16 17.42 -18.97
N ARG A 190 6.73 16.15 -18.97
CA ARG A 190 5.38 15.72 -18.58
C ARG A 190 5.30 15.34 -17.10
N ASN A 191 6.32 15.69 -16.32
CA ASN A 191 6.43 15.36 -14.90
C ASN A 191 6.38 13.84 -14.64
N ARG A 192 7.08 13.04 -15.44
CA ARG A 192 7.21 11.59 -15.27
C ARG A 192 8.67 11.22 -15.06
N ILE A 193 8.93 10.30 -14.15
CA ILE A 193 10.25 9.70 -13.96
C ILE A 193 10.55 8.81 -15.18
N THR A 194 11.71 9.05 -15.78
CA THR A 194 12.24 8.25 -16.90
C THR A 194 13.45 7.41 -16.48
N ALA A 195 14.08 7.75 -15.36
CA ALA A 195 15.14 6.96 -14.75
C ALA A 195 15.26 7.26 -13.25
N VAL A 196 15.77 6.28 -12.50
CA VAL A 196 16.11 6.43 -11.08
C VAL A 196 17.62 6.39 -10.94
N LYS A 197 18.21 7.35 -10.20
CA LYS A 197 19.62 7.38 -9.85
C LYS A 197 19.85 6.67 -8.52
N LEU A 198 20.79 5.78 -8.48
CA LEU A 198 21.19 5.05 -7.30
C LEU A 198 22.32 5.77 -6.54
N SER A 199 22.50 5.45 -5.26
CA SER A 199 23.52 6.07 -4.40
C SER A 199 24.96 5.80 -4.85
N ASN A 200 25.19 4.82 -5.71
CA ASN A 200 26.49 4.54 -6.34
C ASN A 200 26.71 5.28 -7.67
N GLY A 201 25.78 6.16 -8.07
CA GLY A 201 25.83 6.92 -9.32
C GLY A 201 25.28 6.19 -10.56
N GLU A 202 24.86 4.95 -10.44
CA GLU A 202 24.21 4.22 -11.54
C GLU A 202 22.83 4.85 -11.82
N GLU A 203 22.48 4.97 -13.11
CA GLU A 203 21.18 5.42 -13.55
C GLU A 203 20.42 4.25 -14.17
N VAL A 204 19.21 3.98 -13.68
CA VAL A 204 18.35 2.88 -14.14
C VAL A 204 17.13 3.45 -14.84
N PRO A 205 17.04 3.34 -16.18
CA PRO A 205 15.85 3.76 -16.91
C PRO A 205 14.61 2.96 -16.50
N CYS A 206 13.44 3.63 -16.44
CA CYS A 206 12.17 2.98 -16.13
C CYS A 206 10.99 3.79 -16.67
N ASP A 207 9.85 3.14 -16.88
CA ASP A 207 8.62 3.76 -17.34
C ASP A 207 7.77 4.29 -16.17
N PHE A 208 7.89 3.65 -15.00
CA PHE A 208 7.32 4.14 -13.75
C PHE A 208 8.03 3.53 -12.52
N VAL A 209 7.73 4.08 -11.35
CA VAL A 209 8.32 3.68 -10.08
C VAL A 209 7.26 3.15 -9.13
N VAL A 210 7.58 2.08 -8.41
CA VAL A 210 6.76 1.56 -7.31
C VAL A 210 7.48 1.71 -5.99
N CYS A 211 6.85 2.37 -5.03
CA CYS A 211 7.35 2.54 -3.67
C CYS A 211 6.79 1.45 -2.76
N ALA A 212 7.62 0.46 -2.43
CA ALA A 212 7.34 -0.63 -1.48
C ALA A 212 8.25 -0.56 -0.23
N ALA A 213 8.65 0.67 0.16
CA ALA A 213 9.60 0.94 1.24
C ALA A 213 8.94 1.06 2.63
N GLY A 214 7.84 0.34 2.84
CA GLY A 214 7.13 0.30 4.11
C GLY A 214 5.84 1.12 4.15
N VAL A 215 5.16 1.03 5.29
CA VAL A 215 3.86 1.67 5.53
C VAL A 215 3.88 2.50 6.81
N ARG A 216 2.97 3.45 6.92
CA ARG A 216 2.71 4.23 8.13
C ARG A 216 1.26 4.05 8.54
N PRO A 217 0.96 3.88 9.85
CA PRO A 217 -0.41 3.84 10.34
C PRO A 217 -1.20 5.07 9.91
N ASN A 218 -2.44 4.83 9.50
CA ASN A 218 -3.33 5.91 9.06
C ASN A 218 -4.02 6.53 10.28
N VAL A 219 -3.38 7.50 10.90
CA VAL A 219 -3.81 8.14 12.15
C VAL A 219 -3.99 9.66 12.03
N ALA A 220 -3.71 10.25 10.87
CA ALA A 220 -3.75 11.71 10.70
C ALA A 220 -5.14 12.32 10.98
N PHE A 221 -6.22 11.59 10.68
CA PHE A 221 -7.59 12.02 10.94
C PHE A 221 -7.97 12.06 12.44
N LEU A 222 -7.11 11.54 13.31
CA LEU A 222 -7.30 11.55 14.77
C LEU A 222 -6.79 12.83 15.44
N GLU A 223 -6.17 13.73 14.69
CA GLU A 223 -5.70 15.00 15.24
C GLU A 223 -6.85 15.78 15.86
N GLY A 224 -6.66 16.24 17.10
CA GLY A 224 -7.69 16.96 17.86
C GLY A 224 -8.77 16.09 18.53
N SER A 225 -8.81 14.78 18.33
CA SER A 225 -9.81 13.87 18.89
C SER A 225 -9.59 13.54 20.38
N GLY A 226 -8.41 13.80 20.94
CA GLY A 226 -8.02 13.36 22.30
C GLY A 226 -7.43 11.95 22.33
N ILE A 227 -7.57 11.17 21.25
CA ILE A 227 -6.99 9.83 21.13
C ILE A 227 -5.47 9.94 21.03
N ARG A 228 -4.74 9.30 21.95
CA ARG A 228 -3.28 9.32 21.93
C ARG A 228 -2.72 8.48 20.79
N THR A 229 -1.78 9.07 20.08
CA THR A 229 -1.07 8.44 18.97
C THR A 229 0.44 8.60 19.13
N GLY A 230 1.19 7.52 18.93
CA GLY A 230 2.64 7.50 18.78
C GLY A 230 3.02 7.11 17.35
N ARG A 231 3.66 5.95 17.17
CA ARG A 231 3.83 5.37 15.81
C ARG A 231 2.49 4.96 15.16
N GLY A 232 1.49 4.66 15.99
CA GLY A 232 0.12 4.32 15.65
C GLY A 232 -0.79 4.76 16.78
N ILE A 233 -2.02 4.24 16.85
CA ILE A 233 -2.93 4.46 17.98
C ILE A 233 -2.36 3.72 19.20
N GLU A 234 -2.24 4.43 20.33
CA GLU A 234 -1.82 3.82 21.59
C GLU A 234 -3.01 3.09 22.23
N VAL A 235 -2.84 1.80 22.52
CA VAL A 235 -3.87 0.95 23.11
C VAL A 235 -3.31 0.13 24.28
N ASP A 236 -4.19 -0.31 25.16
CA ASP A 236 -3.88 -1.28 26.20
C ASP A 236 -4.00 -2.73 25.69
N GLU A 237 -3.81 -3.70 26.59
CA GLU A 237 -3.90 -5.15 26.30
C GLU A 237 -5.29 -5.63 25.86
N TYR A 238 -6.32 -4.78 26.02
CA TYR A 238 -7.71 -5.02 25.57
C TYR A 238 -8.07 -4.21 24.32
N MET A 239 -7.08 -3.64 23.64
CA MET A 239 -7.26 -2.75 22.48
C MET A 239 -8.05 -1.47 22.78
N ARG A 240 -8.13 -1.02 24.05
CA ARG A 240 -8.77 0.23 24.43
C ARG A 240 -7.81 1.38 24.21
N THR A 241 -8.28 2.44 23.57
CA THR A 241 -7.52 3.68 23.38
C THR A 241 -7.54 4.53 24.67
N SER A 242 -6.97 5.73 24.62
CA SER A 242 -7.06 6.73 25.69
C SER A 242 -8.47 7.30 25.89
N GLU A 243 -9.36 7.14 24.91
CA GLU A 243 -10.73 7.65 24.96
C GLU A 243 -11.74 6.53 25.26
N PRO A 244 -12.71 6.77 26.16
CA PRO A 244 -13.73 5.78 26.49
C PRO A 244 -14.54 5.32 25.29
N ASP A 245 -14.85 4.01 25.23
CA ASP A 245 -15.64 3.38 24.17
C ASP A 245 -15.01 3.45 22.76
N VAL A 246 -13.71 3.75 22.66
CA VAL A 246 -12.93 3.77 21.41
C VAL A 246 -11.81 2.73 21.48
N PHE A 247 -11.74 1.87 20.45
CA PHE A 247 -10.86 0.72 20.33
C PHE A 247 -10.05 0.74 19.04
#